data_0a8241345c1338fad4a6ba537d357855
#
_entry.id   0a8241345c1338fad4a6ba537d357855
#
_cell.length_a   1.000
_cell.length_b   1.000
_cell.length_c   1.000
_cell.angle_alpha   90.00
_cell.angle_beta   90.00
_cell.angle_gamma   90.00
#
_symmetry.space_group_name_H-M   'P 1'
#
loop_
_entity.id
_entity.type
_entity.pdbx_description
1 polymer ?
#
loop_
_entity_poly.entity_id
_entity_poly.type
_entity_poly.pdbx_seq_one_letter_code
_entity_poly.pdbx_strand_id
1 'polypeptide(L)'
;MLTELDPALPHAVRAELAREAVDAARRGAIAPDHVSRDARERARVLSLALLGPVVNATGVLLHTNLGRAPLGAAALDSMTRASGYTNVEYRLAEGVRGSRHEHAGALLAMACGAEAGIVVNNNAAAVLLVLATLARGRSVLVSRGELVEIGGGFRIPEILAETGARLVEVGTTNRTRLSDYERARSEEVALVLKVHTSNYRMIGFVASTSVAELARFDEPVVVDAGSGLLDEATPWLRERPPWLRDELGVRQCIEAGAALVTFSGDKLLGGPQAGIIVGRRAFVDRLKAHPLARALRADKLTLAGLQAIAHAYLSGDAASIPFWRMACEPVDALRVRAEVIAAGVPGVKVVDTEAVAGGGTLPGLAIPSCGVAVEPPSVNALTARLRAARIVPRVDDDRVVCDLRTVDPADDARLAAALRATDGHSR
;
A
#
# COMPACT_ATOMS: atom_id res chain seq x y z
N MET A 1 21.85 -5.31 35.16
CA MET A 1 21.73 -5.88 33.79
C MET A 1 20.28 -6.00 33.33
N LEU A 2 19.39 -6.84 33.92
CA LEU A 2 17.99 -7.00 33.41
C LEU A 2 17.19 -5.69 33.42
N THR A 3 17.41 -4.80 34.37
CA THR A 3 16.77 -3.47 34.45
C THR A 3 17.29 -2.46 33.43
N GLU A 4 18.43 -2.76 32.82
CA GLU A 4 19.04 -1.92 31.76
C GLU A 4 18.63 -2.33 30.34
N LEU A 5 17.91 -3.46 30.20
CA LEU A 5 17.38 -3.91 28.91
C LEU A 5 16.05 -3.22 28.63
N ASP A 6 15.69 -3.13 27.35
CA ASP A 6 14.47 -2.49 26.88
C ASP A 6 13.24 -2.96 27.70
N PRO A 7 12.57 -2.07 28.46
CA PRO A 7 11.44 -2.42 29.31
C PRO A 7 10.20 -2.87 28.50
N ALA A 8 10.14 -2.56 27.19
CA ALA A 8 9.08 -3.03 26.30
C ALA A 8 9.16 -4.54 26.06
N LEU A 9 10.34 -5.15 26.24
CA LEU A 9 10.48 -6.60 26.15
C LEU A 9 10.00 -7.30 27.44
N PRO A 10 9.25 -8.41 27.35
CA PRO A 10 8.83 -9.21 28.49
C PRO A 10 10.03 -9.65 29.35
N HIS A 11 9.83 -9.78 30.67
CA HIS A 11 10.90 -10.20 31.59
C HIS A 11 11.57 -11.52 31.17
N ALA A 12 10.78 -12.51 30.72
CA ALA A 12 11.32 -13.80 30.28
C ALA A 12 12.28 -13.65 29.08
N VAL A 13 11.95 -12.78 28.14
CA VAL A 13 12.78 -12.48 26.97
C VAL A 13 14.08 -11.80 27.39
N ARG A 14 13.99 -10.78 28.26
CA ARG A 14 15.17 -10.09 28.81
C ARG A 14 16.09 -11.06 29.57
N ALA A 15 15.51 -11.96 30.35
CA ALA A 15 16.28 -12.97 31.09
C ALA A 15 16.98 -13.96 30.15
N GLU A 16 16.36 -14.34 29.02
CA GLU A 16 16.99 -15.21 28.01
C GLU A 16 18.17 -14.50 27.34
N LEU A 17 17.98 -13.27 26.86
CA LEU A 17 19.05 -12.50 26.23
C LEU A 17 20.23 -12.26 27.18
N ALA A 18 19.96 -12.06 28.47
CA ALA A 18 20.99 -11.95 29.49
C ALA A 18 21.74 -13.28 29.70
N ARG A 19 21.04 -14.43 29.71
CA ARG A 19 21.68 -15.76 29.77
C ARG A 19 22.55 -16.03 28.57
N GLU A 20 22.07 -15.75 27.35
CA GLU A 20 22.85 -15.89 26.12
C GLU A 20 24.16 -15.09 26.16
N ALA A 21 24.12 -13.85 26.66
CA ALA A 21 25.32 -13.01 26.83
C ALA A 21 26.29 -13.60 27.84
N VAL A 22 25.79 -14.12 28.97
CA VAL A 22 26.63 -14.81 29.98
C VAL A 22 27.27 -16.06 29.40
N ASP A 23 26.51 -16.85 28.65
CA ASP A 23 27.00 -18.09 28.00
C ASP A 23 28.01 -17.78 26.89
N ALA A 24 27.84 -16.67 26.16
CA ALA A 24 28.85 -16.21 25.20
C ALA A 24 30.20 -15.90 25.90
N ALA A 25 30.15 -15.25 27.06
CA ALA A 25 31.36 -15.02 27.87
C ALA A 25 31.97 -16.32 28.39
N ARG A 26 31.15 -17.25 28.89
CA ARG A 26 31.64 -18.59 29.35
C ARG A 26 32.31 -19.38 28.26
N ARG A 27 31.87 -19.22 27.01
CA ARG A 27 32.53 -19.85 25.86
C ARG A 27 33.71 -19.08 25.28
N GLY A 28 34.08 -17.95 25.91
CA GLY A 28 35.15 -17.08 25.46
C GLY A 28 34.86 -16.28 24.17
N ALA A 29 33.60 -16.21 23.75
CA ALA A 29 33.19 -15.46 22.57
C ALA A 29 33.16 -13.94 22.79
N ILE A 30 32.96 -13.51 24.03
CA ILE A 30 33.09 -12.12 24.48
C ILE A 30 33.83 -12.06 25.80
N ALA A 31 34.44 -10.92 26.11
CA ALA A 31 35.07 -10.69 27.40
C ALA A 31 34.01 -10.55 28.53
N PRO A 32 34.28 -11.02 29.77
CA PRO A 32 33.32 -11.00 30.86
C PRO A 32 32.77 -9.60 31.21
N ASP A 33 33.58 -8.56 31.08
CA ASP A 33 33.22 -7.15 31.27
C ASP A 33 32.27 -6.62 30.15
N HIS A 34 32.18 -7.31 29.04
CA HIS A 34 31.28 -6.95 27.91
C HIS A 34 29.87 -7.57 27.99
N VAL A 35 29.58 -8.45 28.96
CA VAL A 35 28.31 -9.16 29.10
C VAL A 35 27.10 -8.21 29.13
N SER A 36 27.14 -7.15 29.93
CA SER A 36 26.03 -6.19 29.98
C SER A 36 25.84 -5.41 28.70
N ARG A 37 26.93 -5.12 27.99
CA ARG A 37 26.88 -4.45 26.68
C ARG A 37 26.29 -5.37 25.62
N ASP A 38 26.73 -6.63 25.57
CA ASP A 38 26.22 -7.65 24.61
C ASP A 38 24.74 -7.91 24.85
N ALA A 39 24.30 -8.06 26.10
CA ALA A 39 22.89 -8.25 26.43
C ALA A 39 22.02 -7.06 25.97
N ARG A 40 22.49 -5.82 26.16
CA ARG A 40 21.79 -4.61 25.68
C ARG A 40 21.73 -4.58 24.15
N GLU A 41 22.82 -4.93 23.47
CA GLU A 41 22.83 -4.95 22.00
C GLU A 41 21.89 -6.01 21.45
N ARG A 42 21.85 -7.21 22.00
CA ARG A 42 20.87 -8.27 21.64
C ARG A 42 19.43 -7.79 21.84
N ALA A 43 19.15 -7.16 23.00
CA ALA A 43 17.83 -6.61 23.28
C ALA A 43 17.45 -5.52 22.28
N ARG A 44 18.39 -4.61 21.96
CA ARG A 44 18.18 -3.56 20.94
C ARG A 44 17.90 -4.14 19.55
N VAL A 45 18.69 -5.12 19.11
CA VAL A 45 18.50 -5.80 17.82
C VAL A 45 17.13 -6.47 17.77
N LEU A 46 16.74 -7.19 18.82
CA LEU A 46 15.41 -7.82 18.89
C LEU A 46 14.30 -6.78 18.87
N SER A 47 14.39 -5.71 19.68
CA SER A 47 13.37 -4.65 19.70
C SER A 47 13.23 -3.95 18.35
N LEU A 48 14.31 -3.77 17.61
CA LEU A 48 14.26 -3.19 16.24
C LEU A 48 13.69 -4.17 15.22
N ALA A 49 13.87 -5.48 15.39
CA ALA A 49 13.34 -6.49 14.50
C ALA A 49 11.82 -6.70 14.67
N LEU A 50 11.27 -6.39 15.84
CA LEU A 50 9.83 -6.49 16.08
C LEU A 50 9.06 -5.39 15.35
N LEU A 51 7.85 -5.75 14.89
CA LEU A 51 6.94 -4.78 14.26
C LEU A 51 6.67 -3.60 15.19
N GLY A 52 6.88 -2.40 14.69
CA GLY A 52 6.67 -1.18 15.46
C GLY A 52 6.65 0.08 14.59
N PRO A 53 6.23 1.23 15.13
CA PRO A 53 6.10 2.45 14.37
C PRO A 53 7.47 2.96 13.91
N VAL A 54 7.49 3.54 12.71
CA VAL A 54 8.66 4.21 12.13
C VAL A 54 8.25 5.57 11.59
N VAL A 55 9.18 6.52 11.58
CA VAL A 55 9.03 7.79 10.87
C VAL A 55 9.51 7.57 9.44
N ASN A 56 8.63 7.72 8.49
CA ASN A 56 8.97 7.67 7.07
C ASN A 56 9.45 9.05 6.61
N ALA A 57 10.74 9.21 6.44
CA ALA A 57 11.36 10.45 5.94
C ALA A 57 11.97 10.26 4.53
N THR A 58 11.47 9.26 3.77
CA THR A 58 12.01 8.94 2.44
C THR A 58 11.46 9.79 1.31
N GLY A 59 10.27 10.39 1.48
CA GLY A 59 9.51 11.02 0.40
C GLY A 59 8.72 10.02 -0.47
N VAL A 60 8.70 8.74 -0.12
CA VAL A 60 7.87 7.72 -0.78
C VAL A 60 6.59 7.53 0.02
N LEU A 61 5.45 8.07 -0.49
CA LEU A 61 4.19 8.14 0.27
C LEU A 61 3.65 6.73 0.61
N LEU A 62 3.61 5.84 -0.38
CA LEU A 62 3.14 4.46 -0.26
C LEU A 62 4.33 3.50 -0.24
N HIS A 63 5.24 3.71 0.72
CA HIS A 63 6.47 2.93 0.80
C HIS A 63 6.18 1.46 1.12
N THR A 64 6.46 0.57 0.18
CA THR A 64 6.12 -0.85 0.23
C THR A 64 6.63 -1.54 1.51
N ASN A 65 7.87 -1.26 1.89
CA ASN A 65 8.51 -1.90 3.05
C ASN A 65 8.12 -1.24 4.39
N LEU A 66 7.38 -0.11 4.36
CA LEU A 66 6.93 0.61 5.56
C LEU A 66 5.41 0.54 5.76
N GLY A 67 4.74 -0.41 5.09
CA GLY A 67 3.32 -0.68 5.28
C GLY A 67 2.38 0.11 4.38
N ARG A 68 2.88 0.84 3.38
CA ARG A 68 2.12 1.63 2.40
C ARG A 68 1.29 2.75 3.02
N ALA A 69 -0.05 2.82 2.77
CA ALA A 69 -0.88 3.91 3.24
C ALA A 69 -1.02 3.93 4.76
N PRO A 70 -0.66 5.02 5.44
CA PRO A 70 -0.97 5.19 6.86
C PRO A 70 -2.48 5.45 7.04
N LEU A 71 -3.03 4.99 8.16
CA LEU A 71 -4.44 5.14 8.49
C LEU A 71 -4.70 6.41 9.30
N GLY A 72 -5.78 7.14 8.94
CA GLY A 72 -6.23 8.30 9.69
C GLY A 72 -7.05 7.93 10.93
N ALA A 73 -7.27 8.93 11.81
CA ALA A 73 -7.97 8.76 13.07
C ALA A 73 -9.33 8.07 12.92
N ALA A 74 -10.15 8.45 11.93
CA ALA A 74 -11.47 7.86 11.71
C ALA A 74 -11.40 6.35 11.41
N ALA A 75 -10.42 5.90 10.63
CA ALA A 75 -10.20 4.50 10.34
C ALA A 75 -9.71 3.75 11.60
N LEU A 76 -8.74 4.31 12.33
CA LEU A 76 -8.21 3.74 13.57
C LEU A 76 -9.31 3.62 14.65
N ASP A 77 -10.14 4.64 14.84
CA ASP A 77 -11.29 4.62 15.75
C ASP A 77 -12.30 3.53 15.37
N SER A 78 -12.60 3.41 14.07
CA SER A 78 -13.51 2.37 13.58
C SER A 78 -12.96 0.97 13.85
N MET A 79 -11.67 0.74 13.61
CA MET A 79 -10.97 -0.51 13.91
C MET A 79 -10.96 -0.79 15.42
N THR A 80 -10.70 0.22 16.25
CA THR A 80 -10.71 0.10 17.70
C THR A 80 -12.08 -0.31 18.22
N ARG A 81 -13.16 0.32 17.75
CA ARG A 81 -14.53 -0.09 18.09
C ARG A 81 -14.85 -1.51 17.64
N ALA A 82 -14.34 -1.91 16.48
CA ALA A 82 -14.54 -3.26 15.94
C ALA A 82 -13.69 -4.34 16.63
N SER A 83 -12.75 -3.99 17.52
CA SER A 83 -11.93 -4.96 18.24
C SER A 83 -12.74 -5.86 19.17
N GLY A 84 -13.84 -5.34 19.77
CA GLY A 84 -14.80 -6.09 20.55
C GLY A 84 -15.77 -6.94 19.71
N TYR A 85 -16.92 -7.27 20.25
CA TYR A 85 -17.99 -7.95 19.51
C TYR A 85 -18.59 -6.99 18.46
N THR A 86 -18.89 -7.51 17.26
CA THR A 86 -19.47 -6.75 16.15
C THR A 86 -20.53 -7.55 15.43
N ASN A 87 -21.38 -6.87 14.68
CA ASN A 87 -22.40 -7.48 13.83
C ASN A 87 -21.85 -7.95 12.47
N VAL A 88 -20.56 -8.33 12.39
CA VAL A 88 -19.87 -8.66 11.13
C VAL A 88 -20.56 -9.73 10.28
N GLU A 89 -21.28 -10.66 10.87
CA GLU A 89 -22.13 -11.66 10.21
C GLU A 89 -23.52 -11.76 10.90
N TYR A 90 -24.05 -10.61 11.34
CA TYR A 90 -25.33 -10.58 12.02
C TYR A 90 -26.14 -9.34 11.61
N ARG A 91 -27.36 -9.55 11.12
CA ARG A 91 -28.30 -8.48 10.80
C ARG A 91 -29.08 -8.09 12.05
N LEU A 92 -28.77 -6.92 12.61
CA LEU A 92 -29.37 -6.45 13.88
C LEU A 92 -30.87 -6.21 13.78
N ALA A 93 -31.35 -5.73 12.63
CA ALA A 93 -32.77 -5.41 12.45
C ALA A 93 -33.64 -6.68 12.42
N GLU A 94 -33.16 -7.74 11.75
CA GLU A 94 -33.92 -8.98 11.59
C GLU A 94 -33.59 -10.03 12.63
N GLY A 95 -32.51 -9.86 13.39
CA GLY A 95 -32.05 -10.83 14.40
C GLY A 95 -31.53 -12.15 13.81
N VAL A 96 -31.03 -12.13 12.55
CA VAL A 96 -30.60 -13.33 11.82
C VAL A 96 -29.16 -13.23 11.37
N ARG A 97 -28.59 -14.35 10.94
CA ARG A 97 -27.25 -14.39 10.36
C ARG A 97 -27.20 -13.57 9.07
N GLY A 98 -26.23 -12.66 8.99
CA GLY A 98 -25.89 -11.86 7.80
C GLY A 98 -24.62 -12.34 7.12
N SER A 99 -24.13 -11.53 6.21
CA SER A 99 -22.88 -11.75 5.49
C SER A 99 -21.91 -10.61 5.75
N ARG A 100 -20.63 -10.90 6.04
CA ARG A 100 -19.58 -9.89 6.17
C ARG A 100 -19.36 -9.04 4.91
N HIS A 101 -19.83 -9.53 3.76
CA HIS A 101 -19.73 -8.80 2.47
C HIS A 101 -20.79 -7.70 2.32
N GLU A 102 -21.71 -7.55 3.29
CA GLU A 102 -22.76 -6.53 3.30
C GLU A 102 -22.29 -5.16 3.84
N HIS A 103 -21.07 -5.07 4.39
CA HIS A 103 -20.53 -3.87 5.03
C HIS A 103 -19.70 -3.01 4.05
N ALA A 104 -18.38 -2.92 4.24
CA ALA A 104 -17.48 -2.09 3.45
C ALA A 104 -17.60 -2.30 1.93
N GLY A 105 -17.85 -3.55 1.48
CA GLY A 105 -18.02 -3.87 0.06
C GLY A 105 -19.18 -3.13 -0.60
N ALA A 106 -20.30 -2.98 0.10
CA ALA A 106 -21.47 -2.25 -0.41
C ALA A 106 -21.22 -0.74 -0.50
N LEU A 107 -20.57 -0.16 0.52
CA LEU A 107 -20.23 1.27 0.52
C LEU A 107 -19.18 1.63 -0.54
N LEU A 108 -18.16 0.77 -0.72
CA LEU A 108 -17.16 0.96 -1.77
C LEU A 108 -17.77 0.81 -3.16
N ALA A 109 -18.69 -0.13 -3.37
CA ALA A 109 -19.43 -0.23 -4.63
C ALA A 109 -20.22 1.07 -4.90
N MET A 110 -20.90 1.60 -3.89
CA MET A 110 -21.64 2.87 -3.99
C MET A 110 -20.69 4.03 -4.34
N ALA A 111 -19.52 4.11 -3.69
CA ALA A 111 -18.51 5.14 -3.96
C ALA A 111 -17.97 5.08 -5.40
N CYS A 112 -17.93 3.87 -6.00
CA CYS A 112 -17.48 3.66 -7.38
C CYS A 112 -18.62 3.71 -8.43
N GLY A 113 -19.89 3.86 -8.02
CA GLY A 113 -21.03 3.74 -8.93
C GLY A 113 -21.30 2.33 -9.46
N ALA A 114 -20.86 1.29 -8.73
CA ALA A 114 -21.03 -0.10 -9.07
C ALA A 114 -22.26 -0.73 -8.38
N GLU A 115 -22.81 -1.82 -8.95
CA GLU A 115 -24.02 -2.49 -8.42
C GLU A 115 -23.76 -3.27 -7.11
N ALA A 116 -22.56 -3.81 -6.94
CA ALA A 116 -22.18 -4.62 -5.79
C ALA A 116 -20.66 -4.64 -5.58
N GLY A 117 -20.24 -5.06 -4.38
CA GLY A 117 -18.83 -5.23 -4.05
C GLY A 117 -18.57 -6.36 -3.05
N ILE A 118 -17.33 -6.83 -3.05
CA ILE A 118 -16.81 -7.79 -2.09
C ILE A 118 -15.38 -7.37 -1.72
N VAL A 119 -15.01 -7.61 -0.45
CA VAL A 119 -13.67 -7.33 0.07
C VAL A 119 -12.98 -8.64 0.45
N VAL A 120 -11.75 -8.79 0.00
CA VAL A 120 -10.83 -9.87 0.33
C VAL A 120 -9.53 -9.31 0.92
N ASN A 121 -8.59 -10.15 1.34
CA ASN A 121 -7.42 -9.73 2.13
C ASN A 121 -6.35 -8.95 1.35
N ASN A 122 -6.26 -9.05 0.03
CA ASN A 122 -5.40 -8.23 -0.84
C ASN A 122 -5.82 -8.32 -2.31
N ASN A 123 -5.26 -7.47 -3.19
CA ASN A 123 -5.67 -7.44 -4.60
C ASN A 123 -5.25 -8.68 -5.38
N ALA A 124 -4.13 -9.33 -5.04
CA ALA A 124 -3.75 -10.62 -5.64
C ALA A 124 -4.82 -11.68 -5.40
N ALA A 125 -5.35 -11.74 -4.17
CA ALA A 125 -6.48 -12.59 -3.81
C ALA A 125 -7.78 -12.21 -4.53
N ALA A 126 -7.98 -10.93 -4.83
CA ALA A 126 -9.12 -10.47 -5.62
C ALA A 126 -9.05 -11.01 -7.06
N VAL A 127 -7.91 -10.85 -7.72
CA VAL A 127 -7.68 -11.39 -9.08
C VAL A 127 -7.79 -12.91 -9.09
N LEU A 128 -7.17 -13.61 -8.12
CA LEU A 128 -7.26 -15.06 -7.96
C LEU A 128 -8.72 -15.53 -7.84
N LEU A 129 -9.53 -14.88 -6.98
CA LEU A 129 -10.93 -15.22 -6.77
C LEU A 129 -11.76 -15.04 -8.05
N VAL A 130 -11.55 -13.93 -8.76
CA VAL A 130 -12.23 -13.65 -10.03
C VAL A 130 -11.92 -14.73 -11.06
N LEU A 131 -10.65 -15.03 -11.28
CA LEU A 131 -10.21 -16.01 -12.28
C LEU A 131 -10.67 -17.44 -11.92
N ALA A 132 -10.51 -17.85 -10.67
CA ALA A 132 -10.97 -19.16 -10.21
C ALA A 132 -12.49 -19.35 -10.33
N THR A 133 -13.27 -18.27 -10.15
CA THR A 133 -14.73 -18.32 -10.21
C THR A 133 -15.25 -18.27 -11.65
N LEU A 134 -14.65 -17.47 -12.51
CA LEU A 134 -15.20 -17.14 -13.83
C LEU A 134 -14.50 -17.87 -14.98
N ALA A 135 -13.21 -18.22 -14.83
CA ALA A 135 -12.39 -18.68 -15.95
C ALA A 135 -11.78 -20.09 -15.80
N ARG A 136 -12.06 -20.80 -14.70
CA ARG A 136 -11.50 -22.12 -14.48
C ARG A 136 -11.80 -23.08 -15.65
N GLY A 137 -10.76 -23.67 -16.25
CA GLY A 137 -10.86 -24.56 -17.41
C GLY A 137 -11.13 -23.86 -18.73
N ARG A 138 -11.24 -22.53 -18.74
CA ARG A 138 -11.52 -21.70 -19.92
C ARG A 138 -10.38 -20.73 -20.22
N SER A 139 -10.46 -20.03 -21.34
CA SER A 139 -9.44 -19.09 -21.79
C SER A 139 -9.70 -17.67 -21.28
N VAL A 140 -8.61 -16.96 -20.99
CA VAL A 140 -8.61 -15.55 -20.59
C VAL A 140 -7.73 -14.77 -21.57
N LEU A 141 -8.30 -13.78 -22.24
CA LEU A 141 -7.56 -12.90 -23.15
C LEU A 141 -6.86 -11.81 -22.34
N VAL A 142 -5.55 -11.67 -22.50
CA VAL A 142 -4.75 -10.64 -21.85
C VAL A 142 -3.80 -10.00 -22.87
N SER A 143 -3.69 -8.67 -22.89
CA SER A 143 -2.68 -8.01 -23.69
C SER A 143 -1.28 -8.44 -23.26
N ARG A 144 -0.41 -8.77 -24.21
CA ARG A 144 1.00 -9.10 -23.92
C ARG A 144 1.73 -7.94 -23.23
N GLY A 145 1.38 -6.68 -23.54
CA GLY A 145 1.90 -5.50 -22.86
C GLY A 145 1.37 -5.30 -21.42
N GLU A 146 0.39 -6.10 -21.00
CA GLU A 146 -0.23 -6.04 -19.68
C GLU A 146 0.14 -7.24 -18.78
N LEU A 147 1.06 -8.10 -19.24
CA LEU A 147 1.60 -9.21 -18.45
C LEU A 147 2.67 -8.67 -17.48
N VAL A 148 2.21 -8.11 -16.38
CA VAL A 148 3.07 -7.42 -15.41
C VAL A 148 3.59 -8.35 -14.32
N GLU A 149 4.78 -8.00 -13.80
CA GLU A 149 5.23 -8.44 -12.48
C GLU A 149 5.10 -7.28 -11.50
N ILE A 150 4.41 -7.49 -10.39
CA ILE A 150 4.21 -6.51 -9.34
C ILE A 150 4.96 -6.97 -8.08
N GLY A 151 5.24 -6.05 -7.16
CA GLY A 151 6.06 -6.27 -5.98
C GLY A 151 5.81 -7.59 -5.24
N GLY A 152 6.89 -8.26 -4.85
CA GLY A 152 6.84 -9.58 -4.20
C GLY A 152 6.77 -10.78 -5.18
N GLY A 153 7.03 -10.54 -6.49
CA GLY A 153 7.02 -11.62 -7.49
C GLY A 153 5.63 -12.02 -7.97
N PHE A 154 4.62 -11.17 -7.76
CA PHE A 154 3.28 -11.42 -8.31
C PHE A 154 3.28 -11.25 -9.83
N ARG A 155 3.04 -12.33 -10.55
CA ARG A 155 2.98 -12.38 -12.02
C ARG A 155 1.62 -12.85 -12.48
N ILE A 156 1.00 -12.11 -13.40
CA ILE A 156 -0.32 -12.46 -13.96
C ILE A 156 -0.34 -13.88 -14.56
N PRO A 157 0.64 -14.33 -15.36
CA PRO A 157 0.63 -15.69 -15.90
C PRO A 157 0.63 -16.79 -14.83
N GLU A 158 1.38 -16.60 -13.73
CA GLU A 158 1.45 -17.58 -12.63
C GLU A 158 0.12 -17.70 -11.89
N ILE A 159 -0.54 -16.56 -11.62
CA ILE A 159 -1.88 -16.55 -11.00
C ILE A 159 -2.92 -17.22 -11.90
N LEU A 160 -2.88 -16.96 -13.21
CA LEU A 160 -3.77 -17.64 -14.16
C LEU A 160 -3.57 -19.17 -14.11
N ALA A 161 -2.33 -19.64 -14.10
CA ALA A 161 -2.00 -21.05 -14.01
C ALA A 161 -2.56 -21.70 -12.72
N GLU A 162 -2.39 -21.05 -11.56
CA GLU A 162 -2.91 -21.53 -10.26
C GLU A 162 -4.45 -21.63 -10.24
N THR A 163 -5.17 -20.83 -11.02
CA THR A 163 -6.63 -20.90 -11.11
C THR A 163 -7.14 -21.97 -12.04
N GLY A 164 -6.27 -22.59 -12.84
CA GLY A 164 -6.62 -23.50 -13.90
C GLY A 164 -7.24 -22.83 -15.14
N ALA A 165 -7.12 -21.50 -15.24
CA ALA A 165 -7.47 -20.75 -16.44
C ALA A 165 -6.35 -20.84 -17.49
N ARG A 166 -6.70 -20.77 -18.78
CA ARG A 166 -5.72 -20.75 -19.87
C ARG A 166 -5.46 -19.32 -20.30
N LEU A 167 -4.20 -18.88 -20.20
CA LEU A 167 -3.77 -17.60 -20.73
C LEU A 167 -3.76 -17.61 -22.25
N VAL A 168 -4.41 -16.64 -22.87
CA VAL A 168 -4.32 -16.34 -24.30
C VAL A 168 -3.78 -14.91 -24.44
N GLU A 169 -2.51 -14.81 -24.81
CA GLU A 169 -1.85 -13.53 -25.03
C GLU A 169 -2.28 -12.92 -26.35
N VAL A 170 -2.64 -11.62 -26.34
CA VAL A 170 -3.04 -10.90 -27.54
C VAL A 170 -2.13 -9.70 -27.83
N GLY A 171 -1.94 -9.39 -29.11
CA GLY A 171 -1.09 -8.27 -29.55
C GLY A 171 0.41 -8.51 -29.32
N THR A 172 1.13 -7.41 -29.10
CA THR A 172 2.57 -7.38 -28.85
C THR A 172 2.88 -6.57 -27.58
N THR A 173 4.15 -6.57 -27.15
CA THR A 173 4.56 -5.88 -25.91
C THR A 173 4.13 -4.42 -25.87
N ASN A 174 4.30 -3.68 -26.97
CA ASN A 174 4.04 -2.24 -27.01
C ASN A 174 2.77 -1.86 -27.79
N ARG A 175 2.12 -2.82 -28.48
CA ARG A 175 0.92 -2.56 -29.28
C ARG A 175 -0.09 -3.68 -29.21
N THR A 176 -1.26 -3.36 -28.71
CA THR A 176 -2.43 -4.25 -28.72
C THR A 176 -3.64 -3.46 -29.22
N ARG A 177 -4.25 -3.94 -30.29
CA ARG A 177 -5.40 -3.32 -30.93
C ARG A 177 -6.65 -4.16 -30.70
N LEU A 178 -7.80 -3.57 -30.88
CA LEU A 178 -9.08 -4.28 -30.79
C LEU A 178 -9.10 -5.51 -31.68
N SER A 179 -8.59 -5.40 -32.93
CA SER A 179 -8.51 -6.53 -33.87
C SER A 179 -7.65 -7.70 -33.41
N ASP A 180 -6.73 -7.50 -32.46
CA ASP A 180 -5.94 -8.59 -31.89
C ASP A 180 -6.82 -9.42 -30.94
N TYR A 181 -7.68 -8.77 -30.16
CA TYR A 181 -8.69 -9.44 -29.34
C TYR A 181 -9.75 -10.13 -30.20
N GLU A 182 -10.28 -9.46 -31.24
CA GLU A 182 -11.28 -10.03 -32.14
C GLU A 182 -10.81 -11.34 -32.76
N ARG A 183 -9.55 -11.43 -33.19
CA ARG A 183 -8.97 -12.66 -33.76
C ARG A 183 -8.80 -13.79 -32.76
N ALA A 184 -8.62 -13.46 -31.48
CA ALA A 184 -8.40 -14.43 -30.41
C ALA A 184 -9.68 -14.91 -29.72
N ARG A 185 -10.84 -14.29 -30.02
CA ARG A 185 -12.15 -14.68 -29.49
C ARG A 185 -12.57 -16.06 -29.95
N SER A 186 -13.15 -16.84 -29.05
CA SER A 186 -13.76 -18.15 -29.33
C SER A 186 -14.76 -18.46 -28.21
N GLU A 187 -15.60 -19.51 -28.41
CA GLU A 187 -16.52 -19.96 -27.35
C GLU A 187 -15.86 -20.41 -26.07
N GLU A 188 -14.56 -20.73 -26.10
CA GLU A 188 -13.78 -21.09 -24.93
C GLU A 188 -13.35 -19.89 -24.08
N VAL A 189 -13.44 -18.66 -24.58
CA VAL A 189 -13.06 -17.46 -23.84
C VAL A 189 -14.07 -17.19 -22.73
N ALA A 190 -13.59 -17.11 -21.49
CA ALA A 190 -14.41 -16.81 -20.33
C ALA A 190 -14.56 -15.31 -20.08
N LEU A 191 -13.47 -14.56 -20.26
CA LEU A 191 -13.37 -13.14 -20.00
C LEU A 191 -12.16 -12.51 -20.69
N VAL A 192 -12.18 -11.20 -20.80
CA VAL A 192 -11.02 -10.37 -21.11
C VAL A 192 -10.50 -9.77 -19.80
N LEU A 193 -9.23 -10.03 -19.49
CA LEU A 193 -8.56 -9.39 -18.34
C LEU A 193 -7.71 -8.22 -18.86
N LYS A 194 -8.07 -7.02 -18.44
CA LYS A 194 -7.30 -5.82 -18.67
C LYS A 194 -6.56 -5.44 -17.40
N VAL A 195 -5.22 -5.35 -17.49
CA VAL A 195 -4.37 -5.04 -16.35
C VAL A 195 -3.78 -3.65 -16.52
N HIS A 196 -4.05 -2.78 -15.55
CA HIS A 196 -3.42 -1.46 -15.53
C HIS A 196 -1.95 -1.57 -15.14
N THR A 197 -1.05 -1.01 -15.97
CA THR A 197 0.39 -1.03 -15.76
C THR A 197 0.83 -0.01 -14.70
N SER A 198 0.36 -0.22 -13.46
CA SER A 198 0.52 0.73 -12.35
C SER A 198 1.96 0.88 -11.84
N ASN A 199 2.89 -0.01 -12.23
CA ASN A 199 4.26 -0.04 -11.71
C ASN A 199 5.35 0.26 -12.76
N TYR A 200 4.99 0.42 -14.04
CA TYR A 200 5.89 0.84 -15.09
C TYR A 200 5.16 1.65 -16.17
N ARG A 201 5.91 2.36 -17.01
CA ARG A 201 5.38 3.15 -18.11
C ARG A 201 6.09 2.79 -19.41
N MET A 202 5.31 2.55 -20.46
CA MET A 202 5.83 2.41 -21.82
C MET A 202 5.76 3.75 -22.55
N ILE A 203 6.86 4.14 -23.20
CA ILE A 203 6.99 5.41 -23.93
C ILE A 203 7.37 5.11 -25.38
N GLY A 204 6.85 5.90 -26.32
CA GLY A 204 7.16 5.79 -27.76
C GLY A 204 5.96 5.27 -28.56
N PHE A 205 6.20 4.33 -29.48
CA PHE A 205 5.16 3.77 -30.34
C PHE A 205 4.30 2.75 -29.58
N VAL A 206 3.43 3.23 -28.70
CA VAL A 206 2.54 2.42 -27.84
C VAL A 206 1.10 2.53 -28.32
N ALA A 207 0.35 1.44 -28.27
CA ALA A 207 -1.10 1.42 -28.45
C ALA A 207 -1.72 0.38 -27.52
N SER A 208 -2.80 0.74 -26.84
CA SER A 208 -3.61 -0.15 -25.99
C SER A 208 -5.07 -0.01 -26.35
N THR A 209 -5.85 -1.07 -26.13
CA THR A 209 -7.31 -1.06 -26.32
C THR A 209 -7.97 -0.58 -25.03
N SER A 210 -8.91 0.33 -25.12
CA SER A 210 -9.66 0.88 -23.99
C SER A 210 -10.68 -0.12 -23.42
N VAL A 211 -11.10 0.10 -22.17
CA VAL A 211 -12.18 -0.69 -21.54
C VAL A 211 -13.47 -0.57 -22.35
N ALA A 212 -13.82 0.64 -22.84
CA ALA A 212 -15.03 0.88 -23.61
C ALA A 212 -15.05 0.15 -24.96
N GLU A 213 -13.89 -0.02 -25.62
CA GLU A 213 -13.79 -0.83 -26.84
C GLU A 213 -13.98 -2.32 -26.54
N LEU A 214 -13.34 -2.84 -25.48
CA LEU A 214 -13.44 -4.23 -25.05
C LEU A 214 -14.85 -4.59 -24.55
N ALA A 215 -15.53 -3.66 -23.88
CA ALA A 215 -16.88 -3.86 -23.36
C ALA A 215 -17.96 -4.02 -24.44
N ARG A 216 -17.60 -3.88 -25.71
CA ARG A 216 -18.49 -4.20 -26.87
C ARG A 216 -18.55 -5.70 -27.16
N PHE A 217 -17.66 -6.48 -26.58
CA PHE A 217 -17.67 -7.94 -26.68
C PHE A 217 -18.73 -8.56 -25.77
N ASP A 218 -19.16 -9.77 -26.06
CA ASP A 218 -20.07 -10.54 -25.22
C ASP A 218 -19.37 -11.04 -23.95
N GLU A 219 -18.06 -11.25 -24.03
CA GLU A 219 -17.23 -11.68 -22.93
C GLU A 219 -17.09 -10.58 -21.88
N PRO A 220 -17.26 -10.88 -20.58
CA PRO A 220 -17.11 -9.88 -19.53
C PRO A 220 -15.67 -9.34 -19.47
N VAL A 221 -15.54 -8.02 -19.39
CA VAL A 221 -14.25 -7.35 -19.16
C VAL A 221 -14.02 -7.21 -17.67
N VAL A 222 -12.92 -7.78 -17.19
CA VAL A 222 -12.42 -7.61 -15.84
C VAL A 222 -11.22 -6.68 -15.89
N VAL A 223 -11.23 -5.63 -15.07
CA VAL A 223 -10.12 -4.68 -14.99
C VAL A 223 -9.40 -4.84 -13.66
N ASP A 224 -8.10 -5.12 -13.70
CA ASP A 224 -7.22 -4.96 -12.55
C ASP A 224 -6.67 -3.53 -12.54
N ALA A 225 -7.32 -2.65 -11.78
CA ALA A 225 -6.93 -1.25 -11.64
C ALA A 225 -5.77 -1.04 -10.65
N GLY A 226 -5.45 -2.03 -9.86
CA GLY A 226 -4.29 -2.15 -8.95
C GLY A 226 -3.99 -0.98 -8.02
N SER A 227 -3.96 0.25 -8.49
CA SER A 227 -3.63 1.47 -7.75
C SER A 227 -4.72 1.95 -6.79
N GLY A 228 -5.99 1.71 -7.13
CA GLY A 228 -7.13 2.04 -6.26
C GLY A 228 -7.53 3.52 -6.25
N LEU A 229 -7.30 4.26 -7.34
CA LEU A 229 -7.93 5.58 -7.54
C LEU A 229 -9.43 5.39 -7.76
N LEU A 230 -10.27 5.90 -6.87
CA LEU A 230 -11.72 5.68 -6.97
C LEU A 230 -12.37 6.43 -8.12
N ASP A 231 -11.95 7.67 -8.37
CA ASP A 231 -12.52 8.55 -9.39
C ASP A 231 -11.43 9.44 -9.99
N GLU A 232 -11.32 9.45 -11.30
CA GLU A 232 -10.36 10.30 -12.02
C GLU A 232 -10.59 11.79 -11.80
N ALA A 233 -11.84 12.22 -11.58
CA ALA A 233 -12.18 13.60 -11.31
C ALA A 233 -11.70 14.08 -9.94
N THR A 234 -11.36 13.16 -9.03
CA THR A 234 -10.94 13.46 -7.65
C THR A 234 -11.81 14.52 -6.95
N PRO A 235 -13.15 14.33 -6.87
CA PRO A 235 -14.08 15.38 -6.43
C PRO A 235 -13.88 15.80 -4.96
N TRP A 236 -13.08 15.07 -4.19
CA TRP A 236 -12.69 15.40 -2.81
C TRP A 236 -11.48 16.34 -2.74
N LEU A 237 -10.82 16.65 -3.84
CA LEU A 237 -9.71 17.60 -3.92
C LEU A 237 -10.19 18.91 -4.54
N ARG A 238 -9.52 20.02 -4.20
CA ARG A 238 -9.78 21.33 -4.83
C ARG A 238 -9.48 21.32 -6.32
N GLU A 239 -8.40 20.63 -6.69
CA GLU A 239 -7.88 20.53 -8.05
C GLU A 239 -7.27 19.14 -8.22
N ARG A 240 -7.46 18.55 -9.40
CA ARG A 240 -6.80 17.27 -9.76
C ARG A 240 -5.29 17.49 -9.87
N PRO A 241 -4.47 16.82 -9.07
CA PRO A 241 -3.03 16.96 -9.16
C PRO A 241 -2.48 16.52 -10.52
N PRO A 242 -1.53 17.27 -11.14
CA PRO A 242 -0.95 16.92 -12.45
C PRO A 242 -0.30 15.54 -12.50
N TRP A 243 0.21 15.05 -11.36
CA TRP A 243 0.83 13.73 -11.25
C TRP A 243 -0.19 12.56 -11.30
N LEU A 244 -1.51 12.82 -11.24
CA LEU A 244 -2.57 11.82 -11.46
C LEU A 244 -3.01 11.70 -12.92
N ARG A 245 -2.44 12.46 -13.85
CA ARG A 245 -2.95 12.65 -15.22
C ARG A 245 -3.37 11.36 -15.93
N ASP A 246 -2.53 10.33 -15.86
CA ASP A 246 -2.69 9.09 -16.63
C ASP A 246 -3.20 7.93 -15.74
N GLU A 247 -3.63 8.22 -14.50
CA GLU A 247 -4.08 7.19 -13.56
C GLU A 247 -5.54 6.82 -13.81
N LEU A 248 -5.81 5.52 -13.82
CA LEU A 248 -7.10 4.94 -14.15
C LEU A 248 -8.03 4.94 -12.93
N GLY A 249 -9.21 5.55 -13.05
CA GLY A 249 -10.24 5.54 -12.02
C GLY A 249 -11.12 4.31 -12.06
N VAL A 250 -11.43 3.77 -10.89
CA VAL A 250 -12.35 2.61 -10.77
C VAL A 250 -13.74 2.95 -11.31
N ARG A 251 -14.27 4.12 -10.97
CA ARG A 251 -15.56 4.62 -11.47
C ARG A 251 -15.58 4.66 -13.00
N GLN A 252 -14.55 5.24 -13.62
CA GLN A 252 -14.48 5.35 -15.08
C GLN A 252 -14.39 3.97 -15.77
N CYS A 253 -13.76 2.99 -15.13
CA CYS A 253 -13.80 1.61 -15.64
C CYS A 253 -15.21 1.03 -15.60
N ILE A 254 -15.97 1.25 -14.53
CA ILE A 254 -17.37 0.81 -14.42
C ILE A 254 -18.25 1.51 -15.48
N GLU A 255 -18.12 2.83 -15.61
CA GLU A 255 -18.85 3.64 -16.59
C GLU A 255 -18.51 3.22 -18.04
N ALA A 256 -17.26 2.84 -18.30
CA ALA A 256 -16.82 2.29 -19.59
C ALA A 256 -17.32 0.87 -19.87
N GLY A 257 -18.02 0.22 -18.96
CA GLY A 257 -18.68 -1.06 -19.15
C GLY A 257 -17.94 -2.27 -18.58
N ALA A 258 -16.90 -2.09 -17.77
CA ALA A 258 -16.26 -3.20 -17.06
C ALA A 258 -17.29 -4.02 -16.27
N ALA A 259 -17.22 -5.34 -16.38
CA ALA A 259 -18.07 -6.24 -15.61
C ALA A 259 -17.65 -6.32 -14.14
N LEU A 260 -16.35 -6.30 -13.90
CA LEU A 260 -15.72 -6.25 -12.58
C LEU A 260 -14.46 -5.38 -12.64
N VAL A 261 -14.17 -4.69 -11.53
CA VAL A 261 -12.91 -3.99 -11.32
C VAL A 261 -12.31 -4.46 -9.99
N THR A 262 -11.02 -4.80 -9.99
CA THR A 262 -10.26 -5.17 -8.79
C THR A 262 -9.22 -4.10 -8.47
N PHE A 263 -9.00 -3.82 -7.17
CA PHE A 263 -8.02 -2.82 -6.75
C PHE A 263 -7.58 -3.00 -5.29
N SER A 264 -6.44 -2.37 -4.94
CA SER A 264 -5.85 -2.43 -3.60
C SER A 264 -6.45 -1.39 -2.66
N GLY A 265 -6.67 -1.76 -1.40
CA GLY A 265 -7.14 -0.85 -0.35
C GLY A 265 -6.05 0.07 0.20
N ASP A 266 -4.81 -0.38 0.21
CA ASP A 266 -3.65 0.24 0.88
C ASP A 266 -2.76 1.09 -0.04
N LYS A 267 -3.29 1.48 -1.21
CA LYS A 267 -2.62 2.38 -2.14
C LYS A 267 -3.34 3.73 -2.23
N LEU A 268 -3.74 4.20 -3.44
CA LEU A 268 -4.40 5.51 -3.62
C LEU A 268 -5.76 5.61 -2.91
N LEU A 269 -6.41 4.49 -2.60
CA LEU A 269 -7.59 4.50 -1.75
C LEU A 269 -7.28 5.03 -0.33
N GLY A 270 -6.05 4.82 0.17
CA GLY A 270 -5.60 5.30 1.48
C GLY A 270 -6.18 4.54 2.67
N GLY A 271 -6.61 3.30 2.46
CA GLY A 271 -7.18 2.42 3.48
C GLY A 271 -6.22 1.33 3.96
N PRO A 272 -6.70 0.38 4.77
CA PRO A 272 -5.94 -0.80 5.16
C PRO A 272 -5.74 -1.74 3.98
N GLN A 273 -4.74 -2.65 4.09
CA GLN A 273 -4.52 -3.67 3.07
C GLN A 273 -5.78 -4.50 2.85
N ALA A 274 -6.24 -4.51 1.61
CA ALA A 274 -7.36 -5.31 1.14
C ALA A 274 -7.33 -5.44 -0.38
N GLY A 275 -8.03 -6.44 -0.90
CA GLY A 275 -8.47 -6.51 -2.29
C GLY A 275 -9.95 -6.16 -2.36
N ILE A 276 -10.30 -5.19 -3.16
CA ILE A 276 -11.68 -4.78 -3.38
C ILE A 276 -12.08 -5.20 -4.79
N ILE A 277 -13.25 -5.80 -4.94
CA ILE A 277 -13.85 -6.17 -6.21
C ILE A 277 -15.22 -5.49 -6.27
N VAL A 278 -15.44 -4.66 -7.27
CA VAL A 278 -16.72 -3.99 -7.50
C VAL A 278 -17.19 -4.23 -8.94
N GLY A 279 -18.49 -4.19 -9.18
CA GLY A 279 -19.06 -4.32 -10.52
C GLY A 279 -20.46 -4.88 -10.53
N ARG A 280 -20.80 -5.63 -11.61
CA ARG A 280 -22.14 -6.18 -11.81
C ARG A 280 -22.49 -7.21 -10.73
N ARG A 281 -23.66 -7.08 -10.14
CA ARG A 281 -24.15 -7.92 -9.03
C ARG A 281 -24.09 -9.41 -9.35
N ALA A 282 -24.50 -9.80 -10.55
CA ALA A 282 -24.51 -11.20 -10.97
C ALA A 282 -23.13 -11.88 -10.86
N PHE A 283 -22.04 -11.17 -11.17
CA PHE A 283 -20.68 -11.69 -10.99
C PHE A 283 -20.24 -11.64 -9.54
N VAL A 284 -20.50 -10.55 -8.83
CA VAL A 284 -20.12 -10.39 -7.41
C VAL A 284 -20.78 -11.46 -6.54
N ASP A 285 -22.04 -11.82 -6.80
CA ASP A 285 -22.74 -12.87 -6.05
C ASP A 285 -22.15 -14.26 -6.32
N ARG A 286 -21.70 -14.54 -7.54
CA ARG A 286 -20.93 -15.76 -7.87
C ARG A 286 -19.61 -15.82 -7.09
N LEU A 287 -18.89 -14.68 -6.99
CA LEU A 287 -17.64 -14.59 -6.20
C LEU A 287 -17.91 -14.89 -4.72
N LYS A 288 -18.96 -14.29 -4.15
CA LYS A 288 -19.36 -14.51 -2.73
C LYS A 288 -19.70 -15.98 -2.44
N ALA A 289 -20.28 -16.68 -3.41
CA ALA A 289 -20.66 -18.09 -3.29
C ALA A 289 -19.46 -19.05 -3.44
N HIS A 290 -18.35 -18.60 -4.01
CA HIS A 290 -17.20 -19.47 -4.28
C HIS A 290 -16.47 -19.84 -2.97
N PRO A 291 -16.04 -21.11 -2.76
CA PRO A 291 -15.37 -21.54 -1.53
C PRO A 291 -14.11 -20.71 -1.17
N LEU A 292 -13.36 -20.24 -2.17
CA LEU A 292 -12.20 -19.37 -1.95
C LEU A 292 -12.56 -18.04 -1.29
N ALA A 293 -13.78 -17.52 -1.45
CA ALA A 293 -14.19 -16.29 -0.78
C ALA A 293 -14.12 -16.43 0.76
N ARG A 294 -14.29 -17.64 1.29
CA ARG A 294 -14.11 -17.91 2.72
C ARG A 294 -12.63 -17.94 3.11
N ALA A 295 -11.77 -18.53 2.29
CA ALA A 295 -10.33 -18.62 2.55
C ALA A 295 -9.64 -17.26 2.44
N LEU A 296 -10.10 -16.42 1.51
CA LEU A 296 -9.52 -15.11 1.18
C LEU A 296 -10.19 -13.93 1.91
N ARG A 297 -11.12 -14.20 2.81
CA ARG A 297 -11.93 -13.16 3.46
C ARG A 297 -11.09 -12.21 4.33
N ALA A 298 -11.38 -10.91 4.24
CA ALA A 298 -10.84 -9.92 5.15
C ALA A 298 -11.39 -10.10 6.59
N ASP A 299 -10.60 -9.74 7.59
CA ASP A 299 -10.99 -9.71 8.98
C ASP A 299 -11.90 -8.49 9.31
N LYS A 300 -12.48 -8.50 10.52
CA LYS A 300 -13.42 -7.45 10.93
C LYS A 300 -12.78 -6.07 11.12
N LEU A 301 -11.49 -6.01 11.47
CA LEU A 301 -10.78 -4.74 11.67
C LEU A 301 -10.53 -4.09 10.31
N THR A 302 -10.05 -4.86 9.33
CA THR A 302 -9.89 -4.41 7.95
C THR A 302 -11.23 -3.89 7.37
N LEU A 303 -12.34 -4.62 7.57
CA LEU A 303 -13.65 -4.19 7.10
C LEU A 303 -14.11 -2.89 7.77
N ALA A 304 -13.87 -2.73 9.07
CA ALA A 304 -14.22 -1.49 9.80
C ALA A 304 -13.39 -0.29 9.33
N GLY A 305 -12.09 -0.49 9.12
CA GLY A 305 -11.21 0.54 8.56
C GLY A 305 -11.65 0.97 7.16
N LEU A 306 -11.93 0.01 6.26
CA LEU A 306 -12.44 0.28 4.92
C LEU A 306 -13.81 0.95 4.92
N GLN A 307 -14.69 0.61 5.87
CA GLN A 307 -15.98 1.28 6.02
C GLN A 307 -15.79 2.77 6.34
N ALA A 308 -14.86 3.12 7.24
CA ALA A 308 -14.55 4.52 7.54
C ALA A 308 -13.97 5.25 6.31
N ILE A 309 -13.09 4.59 5.54
CA ILE A 309 -12.56 5.14 4.29
C ILE A 309 -13.68 5.37 3.26
N ALA A 310 -14.57 4.39 3.06
CA ALA A 310 -15.70 4.55 2.14
C ALA A 310 -16.63 5.69 2.56
N HIS A 311 -16.87 5.87 3.85
CA HIS A 311 -17.62 7.03 4.37
C HIS A 311 -16.95 8.35 4.03
N ALA A 312 -15.61 8.46 4.19
CA ALA A 312 -14.89 9.69 3.85
C ALA A 312 -15.06 10.06 2.37
N TYR A 313 -15.00 9.08 1.47
CA TYR A 313 -15.24 9.32 0.03
C TYR A 313 -16.71 9.71 -0.25
N LEU A 314 -17.67 9.02 0.33
CA LEU A 314 -19.10 9.29 0.12
C LEU A 314 -19.57 10.63 0.70
N SER A 315 -18.94 11.09 1.78
CA SER A 315 -19.23 12.41 2.39
C SER A 315 -18.39 13.55 1.81
N GLY A 316 -17.50 13.28 0.85
CA GLY A 316 -16.63 14.30 0.26
C GLY A 316 -15.43 14.73 1.13
N ASP A 317 -15.15 14.02 2.23
CA ASP A 317 -14.09 14.33 3.19
C ASP A 317 -12.80 13.48 2.97
N ALA A 318 -12.67 12.86 1.82
CA ALA A 318 -11.52 11.99 1.53
C ALA A 318 -10.18 12.75 1.48
N ALA A 319 -10.18 14.08 1.36
CA ALA A 319 -8.98 14.90 1.51
C ALA A 319 -8.32 14.76 2.90
N SER A 320 -9.09 14.38 3.93
CA SER A 320 -8.60 14.11 5.30
C SER A 320 -7.82 12.78 5.42
N ILE A 321 -7.94 11.88 4.47
CA ILE A 321 -7.21 10.61 4.43
C ILE A 321 -5.70 10.92 4.34
N PRO A 322 -4.84 10.30 5.18
CA PRO A 322 -3.43 10.66 5.28
C PRO A 322 -2.68 10.65 3.94
N PHE A 323 -2.97 9.70 3.05
CA PHE A 323 -2.38 9.67 1.71
C PHE A 323 -2.66 10.98 0.95
N TRP A 324 -3.93 11.40 0.86
CA TRP A 324 -4.32 12.60 0.14
C TRP A 324 -3.81 13.87 0.81
N ARG A 325 -3.86 13.92 2.15
CA ARG A 325 -3.27 15.02 2.92
C ARG A 325 -1.78 15.18 2.60
N MET A 326 -0.99 14.11 2.69
CA MET A 326 0.44 14.16 2.36
C MET A 326 0.68 14.54 0.89
N ALA A 327 -0.07 13.93 -0.03
CA ALA A 327 0.12 14.14 -1.46
C ALA A 327 -0.19 15.58 -1.91
N CYS A 328 -1.15 16.24 -1.26
CA CYS A 328 -1.63 17.59 -1.58
C CYS A 328 -1.08 18.68 -0.65
N GLU A 329 -0.21 18.34 0.33
CA GLU A 329 0.40 19.33 1.21
C GLU A 329 1.19 20.38 0.40
N PRO A 330 0.95 21.69 0.59
CA PRO A 330 1.69 22.72 -0.11
C PRO A 330 3.19 22.68 0.22
N VAL A 331 4.04 22.87 -0.79
CA VAL A 331 5.51 22.86 -0.60
C VAL A 331 5.95 23.95 0.38
N ASP A 332 5.30 25.11 0.37
CA ASP A 332 5.61 26.21 1.30
C ASP A 332 5.37 25.82 2.77
N ALA A 333 4.33 25.03 3.04
CA ALA A 333 4.08 24.50 4.40
C ALA A 333 5.19 23.52 4.82
N LEU A 334 5.65 22.67 3.91
CA LEU A 334 6.79 21.77 4.16
C LEU A 334 8.08 22.58 4.39
N ARG A 335 8.29 23.65 3.64
CA ARG A 335 9.47 24.52 3.77
C ARG A 335 9.52 25.18 5.14
N VAL A 336 8.41 25.74 5.63
CA VAL A 336 8.33 26.32 6.98
C VAL A 336 8.73 25.29 8.05
N ARG A 337 8.24 24.05 7.97
CA ARG A 337 8.65 22.98 8.87
C ARG A 337 10.15 22.66 8.76
N ALA A 338 10.68 22.59 7.53
CA ALA A 338 12.10 22.34 7.28
C ALA A 338 12.99 23.43 7.88
N GLU A 339 12.61 24.70 7.76
CA GLU A 339 13.31 25.84 8.33
C GLU A 339 13.37 25.78 9.86
N VAL A 340 12.26 25.42 10.52
CA VAL A 340 12.22 25.22 11.99
C VAL A 340 13.15 24.09 12.42
N ILE A 341 13.18 22.97 11.70
CA ILE A 341 14.08 21.85 12.00
C ILE A 341 15.54 22.29 11.81
N ALA A 342 15.87 22.93 10.65
CA ALA A 342 17.22 23.35 10.31
C ALA A 342 17.77 24.41 11.29
N ALA A 343 16.95 25.37 11.68
CA ALA A 343 17.35 26.38 12.69
C ALA A 343 17.73 25.76 14.05
N GLY A 344 17.12 24.63 14.40
CA GLY A 344 17.39 23.94 15.64
C GLY A 344 18.54 22.92 15.60
N VAL A 345 19.15 22.63 14.43
CA VAL A 345 20.12 21.52 14.27
C VAL A 345 21.32 22.01 13.43
N PRO A 346 22.52 22.19 14.04
CA PRO A 346 23.71 22.61 13.30
C PRO A 346 24.05 21.66 12.15
N GLY A 347 24.43 22.23 11.00
CA GLY A 347 24.84 21.47 9.80
C GLY A 347 23.67 20.89 8.98
N VAL A 348 22.43 21.09 9.40
CA VAL A 348 21.22 20.73 8.64
C VAL A 348 20.88 21.89 7.69
N LYS A 349 20.60 21.57 6.42
CA LYS A 349 20.17 22.53 5.40
C LYS A 349 18.77 22.21 4.90
N VAL A 350 17.97 23.22 4.62
CA VAL A 350 16.70 23.07 3.90
C VAL A 350 17.00 22.79 2.43
N VAL A 351 16.30 21.81 1.86
CA VAL A 351 16.47 21.42 0.45
C VAL A 351 15.12 21.21 -0.22
N ASP A 352 15.06 21.62 -1.48
CA ASP A 352 13.98 21.20 -2.37
C ASP A 352 14.17 19.74 -2.72
N THR A 353 13.08 18.99 -2.72
CA THR A 353 13.10 17.54 -2.98
C THR A 353 11.94 17.16 -3.90
N GLU A 354 11.97 15.93 -4.36
CA GLU A 354 10.87 15.30 -5.06
C GLU A 354 10.43 14.06 -4.28
N ALA A 355 9.15 14.05 -3.90
CA ALA A 355 8.48 12.88 -3.36
C ALA A 355 7.84 12.07 -4.49
N VAL A 356 7.50 10.83 -4.22
CA VAL A 356 6.81 9.94 -5.17
C VAL A 356 5.65 9.22 -4.49
N ALA A 357 4.62 8.87 -5.27
CA ALA A 357 3.48 8.13 -4.72
C ALA A 357 3.90 6.75 -4.17
N GLY A 358 4.82 6.05 -4.83
CA GLY A 358 5.39 4.78 -4.35
C GLY A 358 5.37 3.66 -5.38
N GLY A 359 6.04 2.56 -5.08
CA GLY A 359 6.11 1.39 -5.95
C GLY A 359 4.74 0.76 -6.19
N GLY A 360 4.40 0.50 -7.45
CA GLY A 360 3.09 -0.04 -7.85
C GLY A 360 1.99 1.01 -8.01
N THR A 361 2.35 2.31 -8.02
CA THR A 361 1.46 3.43 -8.33
C THR A 361 2.27 4.56 -8.99
N LEU A 362 1.74 5.11 -10.09
CA LEU A 362 2.22 6.34 -10.73
C LEU A 362 3.74 6.35 -11.03
N PRO A 363 4.27 5.42 -11.83
CA PRO A 363 5.70 5.31 -12.08
C PRO A 363 6.24 6.56 -12.80
N GLY A 364 7.39 7.07 -12.30
CA GLY A 364 8.10 8.20 -12.90
C GLY A 364 7.42 9.55 -12.76
N LEU A 365 6.43 9.68 -11.85
CA LEU A 365 5.79 10.97 -11.55
C LEU A 365 6.27 11.48 -10.19
N ALA A 366 6.92 12.64 -10.22
CA ALA A 366 7.40 13.33 -9.04
C ALA A 366 6.36 14.30 -8.48
N ILE A 367 6.32 14.42 -7.17
CA ILE A 367 5.52 15.39 -6.42
C ILE A 367 6.51 16.39 -5.83
N PRO A 368 6.45 17.69 -6.20
CA PRO A 368 7.32 18.69 -5.60
C PRO A 368 7.27 18.62 -4.07
N SER A 369 8.41 18.64 -3.42
CA SER A 369 8.53 18.48 -1.97
C SER A 369 9.62 19.40 -1.37
N CYS A 370 9.72 19.39 -0.05
CA CYS A 370 10.77 20.04 0.70
C CYS A 370 11.13 19.20 1.91
N GLY A 371 12.41 19.25 2.25
CA GLY A 371 12.93 18.50 3.40
C GLY A 371 14.21 19.10 3.95
N VAL A 372 14.89 18.33 4.76
CA VAL A 372 16.19 18.70 5.32
C VAL A 372 17.26 17.72 4.89
N ALA A 373 18.46 18.20 4.64
CA ALA A 373 19.62 17.41 4.27
C ALA A 373 20.80 17.65 5.20
N VAL A 374 21.59 16.61 5.41
CA VAL A 374 22.86 16.62 6.15
C VAL A 374 23.94 16.00 5.32
N GLU A 375 25.12 16.63 5.29
CA GLU A 375 26.35 16.11 4.71
C GLU A 375 27.25 15.58 5.85
N PRO A 376 27.04 14.33 6.30
CA PRO A 376 27.78 13.81 7.46
C PRO A 376 29.16 13.27 7.05
N PRO A 377 30.13 13.20 7.96
CA PRO A 377 31.40 12.52 7.70
C PRO A 377 31.24 11.05 7.28
N SER A 378 30.15 10.39 7.71
CA SER A 378 29.77 9.04 7.32
C SER A 378 28.26 8.93 7.17
N VAL A 379 27.80 8.79 5.93
CA VAL A 379 26.40 8.55 5.58
C VAL A 379 25.87 7.27 6.22
N ASN A 380 26.67 6.20 6.21
CA ASN A 380 26.31 4.91 6.81
C ASN A 380 26.11 5.02 8.33
N ALA A 381 26.97 5.75 9.05
CA ALA A 381 26.83 5.95 10.47
C ALA A 381 25.56 6.74 10.81
N LEU A 382 25.32 7.86 10.11
CA LEU A 382 24.11 8.66 10.34
C LEU A 382 22.83 7.89 10.02
N THR A 383 22.76 7.20 8.87
CA THR A 383 21.60 6.40 8.52
C THR A 383 21.36 5.24 9.48
N ALA A 384 22.41 4.59 9.99
CA ALA A 384 22.29 3.55 11.01
C ALA A 384 21.74 4.12 12.32
N ARG A 385 22.19 5.30 12.75
CA ARG A 385 21.69 6.00 13.93
C ARG A 385 20.23 6.39 13.79
N LEU A 386 19.84 6.95 12.65
CA LEU A 386 18.45 7.31 12.38
C LEU A 386 17.54 6.07 12.39
N ARG A 387 17.98 4.96 11.76
CA ARG A 387 17.24 3.68 11.84
C ARG A 387 17.13 3.14 13.26
N ALA A 388 18.18 3.29 14.08
CA ALA A 388 18.11 2.93 15.50
C ALA A 388 17.06 3.76 16.27
N ALA A 389 16.84 5.01 15.86
CA ALA A 389 15.75 5.87 16.33
C ALA A 389 14.41 5.60 15.62
N ARG A 390 14.32 4.54 14.80
CA ARG A 390 13.17 4.20 13.96
C ARG A 390 12.76 5.31 12.97
N ILE A 391 13.73 6.01 12.41
CA ILE A 391 13.56 7.02 11.36
C ILE A 391 14.23 6.49 10.09
N VAL A 392 13.50 6.47 8.98
CA VAL A 392 13.97 5.97 7.69
C VAL A 392 14.15 7.15 6.72
N PRO A 393 15.38 7.64 6.53
CA PRO A 393 15.69 8.67 5.53
C PRO A 393 15.99 8.05 4.18
N ARG A 394 16.23 8.88 3.15
CA ARG A 394 16.90 8.45 1.92
C ARG A 394 18.32 9.00 1.85
N VAL A 395 19.13 8.38 1.01
CA VAL A 395 20.48 8.88 0.64
C VAL A 395 20.43 9.38 -0.79
N ASP A 396 20.98 10.57 -1.00
CA ASP A 396 21.02 11.24 -2.29
C ASP A 396 22.33 12.03 -2.40
N ASP A 397 23.19 11.73 -3.37
CA ASP A 397 24.50 12.35 -3.59
C ASP A 397 25.36 12.48 -2.31
N ASP A 398 25.58 11.37 -1.61
CA ASP A 398 26.34 11.31 -0.35
C ASP A 398 25.76 12.18 0.80
N ARG A 399 24.52 12.65 0.67
CA ARG A 399 23.77 13.34 1.71
C ARG A 399 22.69 12.43 2.30
N VAL A 400 22.39 12.61 3.56
CA VAL A 400 21.20 12.04 4.19
C VAL A 400 20.07 13.06 4.07
N VAL A 401 19.03 12.68 3.36
CA VAL A 401 17.87 13.55 3.10
C VAL A 401 16.64 13.01 3.85
N CYS A 402 15.99 13.88 4.60
CA CYS A 402 14.70 13.64 5.25
C CYS A 402 13.63 14.49 4.57
N ASP A 403 12.82 13.88 3.73
CA ASP A 403 11.72 14.52 3.02
C ASP A 403 10.51 14.67 3.97
N LEU A 404 10.05 15.91 4.19
CA LEU A 404 9.01 16.20 5.19
C LEU A 404 7.59 15.91 4.69
N ARG A 405 7.39 15.63 3.41
CA ARG A 405 6.06 15.26 2.89
C ARG A 405 5.54 13.96 3.52
N THR A 406 6.42 13.03 3.84
CA THR A 406 6.08 11.75 4.45
C THR A 406 6.29 11.69 5.96
N VAL A 407 6.79 12.77 6.57
CA VAL A 407 6.95 12.90 8.03
C VAL A 407 5.67 13.53 8.60
N ASP A 408 5.02 12.84 9.55
CA ASP A 408 3.92 13.45 10.29
C ASP A 408 4.44 14.67 11.07
N PRO A 409 3.75 15.82 11.06
CA PRO A 409 4.16 16.99 11.82
C PRO A 409 4.42 16.74 13.31
N ALA A 410 3.71 15.78 13.90
CA ALA A 410 3.94 15.36 15.30
C ALA A 410 5.32 14.75 15.54
N ASP A 411 5.97 14.23 14.50
CA ASP A 411 7.31 13.62 14.56
C ASP A 411 8.45 14.62 14.28
N ASP A 412 8.18 15.90 13.96
CA ASP A 412 9.21 16.90 13.63
C ASP A 412 10.21 17.08 14.77
N ALA A 413 9.74 17.16 16.01
CA ALA A 413 10.61 17.29 17.17
C ALA A 413 11.50 16.04 17.38
N ARG A 414 10.97 14.85 17.12
CA ARG A 414 11.69 13.57 17.18
C ARG A 414 12.76 13.48 16.09
N LEU A 415 12.43 13.89 14.86
CA LEU A 415 13.39 13.97 13.75
C LEU A 415 14.52 14.94 14.08
N ALA A 416 14.20 16.16 14.54
CA ALA A 416 15.18 17.17 14.92
C ALA A 416 16.11 16.67 16.03
N ALA A 417 15.58 15.99 17.05
CA ALA A 417 16.36 15.42 18.13
C ALA A 417 17.33 14.32 17.63
N ALA A 418 16.87 13.44 16.74
CA ALA A 418 17.70 12.39 16.16
C ALA A 418 18.79 12.93 15.24
N LEU A 419 18.56 14.04 14.54
CA LEU A 419 19.57 14.72 13.72
C LEU A 419 20.61 15.45 14.56
N ARG A 420 20.24 16.01 15.74
CA ARG A 420 21.18 16.68 16.67
C ARG A 420 22.14 15.74 17.38
N ALA A 421 21.74 14.51 17.65
CA ALA A 421 22.55 13.58 18.40
C ALA A 421 23.90 13.38 17.69
N THR A 422 24.93 14.08 18.12
CA THR A 422 26.31 13.90 17.66
C THR A 422 26.81 12.54 18.13
N ASP A 423 27.67 11.91 17.35
CA ASP A 423 28.37 10.69 17.77
C ASP A 423 29.11 10.98 19.07
N GLY A 424 28.59 10.45 20.18
CA GLY A 424 29.24 10.53 21.49
C GLY A 424 30.52 9.67 21.57
N HIS A 425 31.32 9.71 20.49
CA HIS A 425 32.65 9.08 20.42
C HIS A 425 33.67 10.09 19.88
N SER A 426 33.83 11.16 20.63
CA SER A 426 35.06 11.95 20.56
C SER A 426 35.66 11.94 21.95
N ARG A 427 36.30 10.80 22.31
CA ARG A 427 37.53 10.71 23.09
C ARG A 427 37.81 9.25 23.45
#